data_6cedd43b05add46b7b325842fee17a55
#
_entry.id   6cedd43b05add46b7b325842fee17a55
#
_cell.length_a   1.000
_cell.length_b   1.000
_cell.length_c   1.000
_cell.angle_alpha   90.00
_cell.angle_beta   90.00
_cell.angle_gamma   90.00
#
_symmetry.space_group_name_H-M   'P 1'
#
loop_
_entity.id
_entity.type
_entity.pdbx_description
1 polymer ?
#
loop_
_entity_poly.entity_id
_entity_poly.type
_entity_poly.pdbx_seq_one_letter_code
_entity_poly.pdbx_strand_id
1 'polypeptide(L)'
;MGKFYEIIKGETPTLVDFHATWCGPCKTLAPIIEQLKTKKGQSLRILKIDVDKNPAIAAQLGIRGVPTLIYYKNGKQLWRKSGVIPLRELETL
;
A
#
# COMPACT_ATOMS: atom_id res chain seq x y z
N MET A 1 -9.12 6.53 -11.23
CA MET A 1 -9.67 5.37 -10.50
C MET A 1 -9.57 4.07 -11.28
N GLY A 2 -9.92 4.06 -12.57
CA GLY A 2 -9.83 2.84 -13.39
C GLY A 2 -8.45 2.21 -13.40
N LYS A 3 -7.41 3.02 -13.50
CA LYS A 3 -6.03 2.51 -13.53
C LYS A 3 -5.63 1.80 -12.24
N PHE A 4 -6.08 2.29 -11.08
CA PHE A 4 -5.84 1.64 -9.80
C PHE A 4 -6.42 0.22 -9.81
N TYR A 5 -7.68 0.09 -10.22
CA TYR A 5 -8.35 -1.22 -10.23
C TYR A 5 -7.73 -2.17 -11.25
N GLU A 6 -7.24 -1.66 -12.35
CA GLU A 6 -6.51 -2.48 -13.32
C GLU A 6 -5.20 -3.02 -12.75
N ILE A 7 -4.45 -2.18 -12.03
CA ILE A 7 -3.17 -2.58 -11.45
C ILE A 7 -3.37 -3.71 -10.43
N ILE A 8 -4.34 -3.59 -9.52
CA ILE A 8 -4.53 -4.59 -8.48
C ILE A 8 -5.11 -5.92 -9.00
N LYS A 9 -5.70 -5.92 -10.20
CA LYS A 9 -6.21 -7.15 -10.83
C LYS A 9 -5.10 -8.03 -11.39
N GLY A 10 -3.90 -7.50 -11.58
CA GLY A 10 -2.80 -8.25 -12.17
C GLY A 10 -2.37 -9.45 -11.34
N GLU A 11 -1.64 -10.37 -11.98
CA GLU A 11 -1.13 -11.57 -11.32
C GLU A 11 -0.03 -11.24 -10.29
N THR A 12 0.75 -10.19 -10.56
CA THR A 12 1.77 -9.75 -9.60
C THR A 12 1.08 -9.17 -8.37
N PRO A 13 1.37 -9.70 -7.18
CA PRO A 13 0.79 -9.13 -5.95
C PRO A 13 1.17 -7.66 -5.82
N THR A 14 0.25 -6.86 -5.29
CA THR A 14 0.44 -5.42 -5.12
C THR A 14 0.19 -5.02 -3.67
N LEU A 15 1.18 -4.35 -3.08
CA LEU A 15 1.02 -3.71 -1.78
C LEU A 15 0.75 -2.23 -2.03
N VAL A 16 -0.40 -1.75 -1.59
CA VAL A 16 -0.78 -0.34 -1.76
C VAL A 16 -0.55 0.39 -0.45
N ASP A 17 0.23 1.45 -0.51
CA ASP A 17 0.59 2.31 0.62
C ASP A 17 -0.20 3.62 0.50
N PHE A 18 -1.25 3.74 1.31
CA PHE A 18 -2.05 4.96 1.40
C PHE A 18 -1.39 5.89 2.40
N HIS A 19 -0.98 7.05 1.93
CA HIS A 19 -0.20 8.01 2.72
C HIS A 19 -0.68 9.44 2.52
N ALA A 20 -0.12 10.35 3.30
CA ALA A 20 -0.31 11.79 3.13
C ALA A 20 1.01 12.51 3.42
N THR A 21 1.20 13.67 2.81
CA THR A 21 2.44 14.44 2.96
C THR A 21 2.66 14.98 4.38
N TRP A 22 1.56 15.24 5.10
CA TRP A 22 1.59 15.77 6.48
C TRP A 22 1.73 14.70 7.55
N CYS A 23 1.77 13.45 7.18
CA CYS A 23 1.69 12.31 8.09
C CYS A 23 3.08 11.89 8.59
N GLY A 24 3.34 12.07 9.89
CA GLY A 24 4.60 11.65 10.52
C GLY A 24 4.86 10.15 10.43
N PRO A 25 3.91 9.29 10.86
CA PRO A 25 4.08 7.84 10.74
C PRO A 25 4.29 7.35 9.30
N CYS A 26 3.73 8.04 8.32
CA CYS A 26 3.99 7.72 6.90
C CYS A 26 5.46 7.89 6.55
N LYS A 27 6.09 8.92 7.11
CA LYS A 27 7.53 9.18 6.90
C LYS A 27 8.39 8.12 7.57
N THR A 28 7.96 7.63 8.73
CA THR A 28 8.65 6.53 9.43
C THR A 28 8.53 5.23 8.63
N LEU A 29 7.38 4.98 8.01
CA LEU A 29 7.15 3.78 7.21
C LEU A 29 7.92 3.81 5.88
N ALA A 30 8.18 4.98 5.31
CA ALA A 30 8.77 5.09 3.98
C ALA A 30 10.06 4.29 3.79
N PRO A 31 11.07 4.36 4.68
CA PRO A 31 12.29 3.56 4.53
C PRO A 31 12.03 2.06 4.66
N ILE A 32 11.04 1.66 5.45
CA ILE A 32 10.65 0.25 5.57
C ILE A 32 10.10 -0.26 4.23
N ILE A 33 9.26 0.54 3.58
CA ILE A 33 8.73 0.21 2.26
C ILE A 33 9.84 0.11 1.21
N GLU A 34 10.83 1.01 1.26
CA GLU A 34 11.97 0.95 0.34
C GLU A 34 12.80 -0.33 0.55
N GLN A 35 13.00 -0.74 1.79
CA GLN A 35 13.68 -2.01 2.09
C GLN A 35 12.89 -3.20 1.57
N LEU A 36 11.58 -3.19 1.74
CA LEU A 36 10.71 -4.24 1.24
C LEU A 36 10.80 -4.34 -0.29
N LYS A 37 10.77 -3.18 -0.97
CA LYS A 37 10.89 -3.11 -2.41
C LYS A 37 12.19 -3.76 -2.89
N THR A 38 13.30 -3.48 -2.22
CA THR A 38 14.59 -4.06 -2.54
C THR A 38 14.58 -5.58 -2.34
N LYS A 39 14.01 -6.05 -1.25
CA LYS A 39 13.99 -7.49 -0.94
C LYS A 39 13.07 -8.28 -1.86
N LYS A 40 11.92 -7.74 -2.20
CA LYS A 40 10.93 -8.45 -3.02
C LYS A 40 11.19 -8.31 -4.53
N GLY A 41 11.86 -7.25 -4.95
CA GLY A 41 12.13 -7.00 -6.36
C GLY A 41 10.85 -7.03 -7.18
N GLN A 42 10.89 -7.76 -8.29
CA GLN A 42 9.75 -7.85 -9.22
C GLN A 42 8.63 -8.76 -8.75
N SER A 43 8.81 -9.50 -7.65
CA SER A 43 7.78 -10.40 -7.13
C SER A 43 6.66 -9.66 -6.41
N LEU A 44 6.85 -8.39 -6.08
CA LEU A 44 5.84 -7.57 -5.41
C LEU A 44 5.84 -6.18 -6.05
N ARG A 45 4.65 -5.74 -6.47
CA ARG A 45 4.47 -4.36 -6.90
C ARG A 45 4.11 -3.50 -5.69
N ILE A 46 4.74 -2.34 -5.57
CA ILE A 46 4.40 -1.37 -4.53
C ILE A 46 3.82 -0.14 -5.19
N LEU A 47 2.59 0.21 -4.79
CA LEU A 47 1.88 1.36 -5.32
C LEU A 47 1.61 2.33 -4.18
N LYS A 48 2.07 3.58 -4.33
CA LYS A 48 1.85 4.63 -3.33
C LYS A 48 0.70 5.54 -3.77
N ILE A 49 -0.28 5.71 -2.89
CA ILE A 49 -1.45 6.54 -3.14
C ILE A 49 -1.54 7.63 -2.09
N ASP A 50 -1.45 8.88 -2.52
CA ASP A 50 -1.68 10.04 -1.67
C ASP A 50 -3.19 10.21 -1.49
N VAL A 51 -3.70 10.10 -0.26
CA VAL A 51 -5.14 10.14 -0.01
C VAL A 51 -5.74 11.51 -0.28
N ASP A 52 -4.97 12.57 -0.13
CA ASP A 52 -5.45 13.93 -0.39
C ASP A 52 -5.60 14.19 -1.89
N LYS A 53 -4.76 13.57 -2.70
CA LYS A 53 -4.83 13.67 -4.16
C LYS A 53 -5.77 12.66 -4.79
N ASN A 54 -6.16 11.62 -4.03
CA ASN A 54 -7.02 10.54 -4.52
C ASN A 54 -8.17 10.29 -3.54
N PRO A 55 -8.99 11.31 -3.24
CA PRO A 55 -10.02 11.17 -2.21
C PRO A 55 -11.10 10.14 -2.56
N ALA A 56 -11.39 9.95 -3.84
CA ALA A 56 -12.41 8.99 -4.26
C ALA A 56 -11.99 7.56 -3.95
N ILE A 57 -10.74 7.18 -4.24
CA ILE A 57 -10.22 5.84 -3.94
C ILE A 57 -10.19 5.63 -2.43
N ALA A 58 -9.70 6.62 -1.69
CA ALA A 58 -9.63 6.55 -0.22
C ALA A 58 -11.03 6.34 0.38
N ALA A 59 -12.03 7.08 -0.11
CA ALA A 59 -13.40 6.94 0.37
C ALA A 59 -13.98 5.56 0.05
N GLN A 60 -13.79 5.07 -1.17
CA GLN A 60 -14.31 3.78 -1.59
C GLN A 60 -13.72 2.62 -0.78
N LEU A 61 -12.45 2.72 -0.41
CA LEU A 61 -11.77 1.68 0.34
C LEU A 61 -11.87 1.88 1.85
N GLY A 62 -12.56 2.93 2.28
CA GLY A 62 -12.76 3.21 3.70
C GLY A 62 -11.46 3.52 4.43
N ILE A 63 -10.54 4.24 3.77
CA ILE A 63 -9.29 4.66 4.39
C ILE A 63 -9.59 5.80 5.35
N ARG A 64 -9.48 5.55 6.66
CA ARG A 64 -9.78 6.52 7.70
C ARG A 64 -8.55 7.09 8.36
N GLY A 65 -7.43 6.45 8.22
CA GLY A 65 -6.16 6.90 8.79
C GLY A 65 -5.01 6.53 7.90
N VAL A 66 -3.90 7.22 8.06
CA VAL A 66 -2.69 6.95 7.30
C VAL A 66 -1.52 6.76 8.26
N PRO A 67 -0.54 5.91 7.91
CA PRO A 67 -0.54 5.06 6.73
C PRO A 67 -1.49 3.88 6.86
N THR A 68 -2.04 3.43 5.74
CA THR A 68 -2.80 2.18 5.67
C THR A 68 -2.25 1.38 4.50
N LEU A 69 -1.89 0.12 4.76
CA LEU A 69 -1.38 -0.79 3.75
C LEU A 69 -2.44 -1.83 3.42
N ILE A 70 -2.64 -2.07 2.12
CA ILE A 70 -3.55 -3.12 1.65
C ILE A 70 -2.79 -3.98 0.65
N TYR A 71 -2.84 -5.30 0.87
CA TYR A 71 -2.19 -6.27 -0.01
C TYR A 71 -3.24 -6.93 -0.90
N TYR A 72 -3.05 -6.79 -2.21
CA TYR A 72 -3.94 -7.35 -3.23
C TYR A 72 -3.25 -8.42 -4.03
N LYS A 73 -4.02 -9.45 -4.43
CA LYS A 73 -3.59 -10.44 -5.40
C LYS A 73 -4.79 -10.82 -6.25
N ASN A 74 -4.65 -10.75 -7.57
CA ASN A 74 -5.72 -11.06 -8.52
C ASN A 74 -7.00 -10.27 -8.24
N GLY A 75 -6.87 -9.01 -7.85
CA GLY A 75 -7.98 -8.12 -7.55
C GLY A 75 -8.59 -8.31 -6.17
N LYS A 76 -8.09 -9.26 -5.37
CA LYS A 76 -8.66 -9.55 -4.04
C LYS A 76 -7.80 -8.94 -2.94
N GLN A 77 -8.44 -8.28 -1.99
CA GLN A 77 -7.77 -7.80 -0.79
C GLN A 77 -7.52 -8.99 0.15
N LEU A 78 -6.26 -9.33 0.35
CA LEU A 78 -5.87 -10.46 1.19
C LEU A 78 -5.44 -10.06 2.59
N TRP A 79 -5.02 -8.79 2.77
CA TRP A 79 -4.51 -8.31 4.05
C TRP A 79 -4.62 -6.79 4.09
N ARG A 80 -4.87 -6.25 5.27
CA ARG A 80 -4.97 -4.80 5.47
C ARG A 80 -4.55 -4.47 6.90
N LYS A 81 -3.71 -3.43 7.04
CA LYS A 81 -3.29 -2.97 8.36
C LYS A 81 -2.90 -1.50 8.30
N SER A 82 -3.16 -0.78 9.38
CA SER A 82 -2.81 0.64 9.51
C SER A 82 -1.67 0.82 10.50
N GLY A 83 -0.88 1.88 10.31
CA GLY A 83 0.24 2.23 11.15
C GLY A 83 1.58 1.83 10.59
N VAL A 84 2.63 1.96 11.38
CA VAL A 84 3.99 1.58 10.99
C VAL A 84 4.15 0.08 11.19
N ILE A 85 4.20 -0.65 10.09
CA ILE A 85 4.28 -2.10 10.11
C ILE A 85 5.75 -2.53 10.01
N PRO A 86 6.23 -3.42 10.87
CA PRO A 86 7.62 -3.88 10.80
C PRO A 86 7.93 -4.60 9.50
N LEU A 87 9.16 -4.43 9.01
CA LEU A 87 9.59 -5.06 7.77
C LEU A 87 9.38 -6.57 7.78
N ARG A 88 9.69 -7.23 8.89
CA ARG A 88 9.55 -8.71 9.01
C ARG A 88 8.11 -9.17 8.79
N GLU A 89 7.12 -8.36 9.20
CA GLU A 89 5.71 -8.68 8.96
C GLU A 89 5.38 -8.54 7.48
N LEU A 90 5.85 -7.46 6.85
CA LEU A 90 5.60 -7.22 5.43
C LEU A 90 6.28 -8.28 4.54
N GLU A 91 7.43 -8.79 4.97
CA GLU A 91 8.13 -9.84 4.23
C GLU A 91 7.35 -11.14 4.13
N THR A 92 6.39 -11.37 5.04
CA THR A 92 5.57 -12.58 5.03
C THR A 92 4.43 -12.54 4.02
N LEU A 93 4.17 -11.37 3.44
CA LEU A 93 3.10 -11.22 2.47
C LEU A 93 3.40 -11.90 1.13
#